data_0cc31474d7dfd3518a801ba00dbc5be5
#
_entry.id   0cc31474d7dfd3518a801ba00dbc5be5
#
_cell.length_a   1.000
_cell.length_b   1.000
_cell.length_c   1.000
_cell.angle_alpha   90.00
_cell.angle_beta   90.00
_cell.angle_gamma   90.00
#
_symmetry.space_group_name_H-M   'P 1'
#
loop_
_entity.id
_entity.type
_entity.pdbx_description
1 polymer ?
#
loop_
_entity_poly.entity_id
_entity_poly.type
_entity_poly.pdbx_seq_one_letter_code
_entity_poly.pdbx_strand_id
1 'polypeptide(L)'
;MEFGFTLKPDVTFERAVSLARLAERSGFTYGWIFDSHVLWKEPYVLLTLMAQNTERMRLGTCVTNPATREPSVTASALAVLDELSGGRMDLGIGRGDSARRVLGKPPTTMATLEEAIVAIKGLVEGRTVPYEGTDLNLPWTGQWTLPV
;
A
#
# COMPACT_ATOMS: atom_id res chain seq x y z
N MET A 1 -4.33 -22.55 7.54
CA MET A 1 -3.56 -21.46 8.20
C MET A 1 -2.89 -20.68 7.07
N GLU A 2 -2.96 -19.35 7.09
CA GLU A 2 -2.33 -18.50 6.09
C GLU A 2 -1.07 -17.88 6.67
N PHE A 3 -0.05 -17.74 5.84
CA PHE A 3 1.24 -17.18 6.22
C PHE A 3 1.57 -15.98 5.34
N GLY A 4 2.12 -14.93 5.95
CA GLY A 4 2.65 -13.77 5.28
C GLY A 4 4.11 -13.54 5.66
N PHE A 5 4.81 -12.79 4.81
CA PHE A 5 6.11 -12.25 5.14
C PHE A 5 6.10 -10.73 4.98
N THR A 6 6.98 -10.06 5.68
CA THR A 6 7.21 -8.62 5.50
C THR A 6 8.62 -8.40 4.99
N LEU A 7 8.74 -7.71 3.87
CA LEU A 7 10.02 -7.37 3.28
C LEU A 7 10.45 -5.97 3.70
N LYS A 8 11.64 -5.88 4.25
CA LYS A 8 12.36 -4.63 4.44
C LYS A 8 12.98 -4.23 3.10
N PRO A 9 12.64 -3.07 2.52
CA PRO A 9 13.08 -2.73 1.16
C PRO A 9 14.50 -2.14 1.11
N ASP A 10 15.46 -2.81 1.73
CA ASP A 10 16.90 -2.53 1.70
C ASP A 10 17.69 -3.50 0.79
N VAL A 11 17.00 -4.41 0.13
CA VAL A 11 17.55 -5.39 -0.81
C VAL A 11 17.55 -4.85 -2.25
N THR A 12 18.23 -5.54 -3.18
CA THR A 12 18.12 -5.24 -4.62
C THR A 12 16.73 -5.61 -5.15
N PHE A 13 16.34 -5.03 -6.28
CA PHE A 13 15.04 -5.34 -6.92
C PHE A 13 14.95 -6.80 -7.33
N GLU A 14 16.02 -7.37 -7.88
CA GLU A 14 16.13 -8.78 -8.26
C GLU A 14 15.97 -9.69 -7.05
N ARG A 15 16.55 -9.30 -5.91
CA ARG A 15 16.42 -10.06 -4.66
C ARG A 15 15.00 -10.01 -4.12
N ALA A 16 14.34 -8.85 -4.16
CA ALA A 16 12.95 -8.70 -3.73
C ALA A 16 12.01 -9.60 -4.56
N VAL A 17 12.16 -9.58 -5.89
CA VAL A 17 11.41 -10.45 -6.80
C VAL A 17 11.68 -11.93 -6.53
N SER A 18 12.95 -12.29 -6.35
CA SER A 18 13.34 -13.69 -6.06
C SER A 18 12.72 -14.18 -4.77
N LEU A 19 12.69 -13.34 -3.72
CA LEU A 19 12.08 -13.66 -2.43
C LEU A 19 10.56 -13.79 -2.53
N ALA A 20 9.88 -12.91 -3.27
CA ALA A 20 8.44 -12.99 -3.48
C ALA A 20 8.06 -14.29 -4.21
N ARG A 21 8.76 -14.63 -5.28
CA ARG A 21 8.58 -15.91 -6.00
C ARG A 21 8.84 -17.13 -5.14
N LEU A 22 9.90 -17.08 -4.33
CA LEU A 22 10.22 -18.18 -3.40
C LEU A 22 9.12 -18.35 -2.36
N ALA A 23 8.68 -17.27 -1.72
CA ALA A 23 7.63 -17.28 -0.72
C ALA A 23 6.33 -17.86 -1.31
N GLU A 24 5.91 -17.41 -2.50
CA GLU A 24 4.70 -17.90 -3.16
C GLU A 24 4.80 -19.41 -3.45
N ARG A 25 5.93 -19.88 -3.99
CA ARG A 25 6.16 -21.32 -4.22
C ARG A 25 6.19 -22.13 -2.93
N SER A 26 6.58 -21.51 -1.82
CA SER A 26 6.61 -22.12 -0.49
C SER A 26 5.27 -22.06 0.25
N GLY A 27 4.20 -21.56 -0.40
CA GLY A 27 2.85 -21.53 0.17
C GLY A 27 2.54 -20.30 1.01
N PHE A 28 3.35 -19.26 0.98
CA PHE A 28 2.97 -17.97 1.57
C PHE A 28 1.87 -17.33 0.75
N THR A 29 0.87 -16.79 1.45
CA THR A 29 -0.32 -16.16 0.84
C THR A 29 -0.26 -14.64 0.85
N TYR A 30 0.58 -14.03 1.70
CA TYR A 30 0.73 -12.58 1.82
C TYR A 30 2.19 -12.13 1.75
N GLY A 31 2.42 -11.02 1.05
CA GLY A 31 3.69 -10.31 1.00
C GLY A 31 3.52 -8.82 1.29
N TRP A 32 4.20 -8.32 2.32
CA TRP A 32 4.09 -6.96 2.81
C TRP A 32 5.39 -6.19 2.65
N ILE A 33 5.32 -4.87 2.41
CA ILE A 33 6.49 -3.99 2.33
C ILE A 33 6.35 -2.81 3.30
N PHE A 34 7.44 -2.48 3.99
CA PHE A 34 7.53 -1.29 4.83
C PHE A 34 7.55 -0.02 3.98
N ASP A 35 6.81 1.03 4.46
CA ASP A 35 6.82 2.37 3.87
C ASP A 35 7.41 3.39 4.85
N SER A 36 8.70 3.63 4.74
CA SER A 36 9.44 4.67 5.45
C SER A 36 10.49 5.26 4.50
N HIS A 37 10.08 6.17 3.66
CA HIS A 37 10.79 6.68 2.48
C HIS A 37 12.20 7.24 2.73
N VAL A 38 12.54 7.66 3.94
CA VAL A 38 13.89 8.10 4.30
C VAL A 38 14.78 6.92 4.72
N LEU A 39 14.18 5.87 5.30
CA LEU A 39 14.89 4.70 5.81
C LEU A 39 15.07 3.63 4.74
N TRP A 40 14.10 3.49 3.83
CA TRP A 40 14.00 2.39 2.87
C TRP A 40 13.64 2.89 1.48
N LYS A 41 13.80 2.01 0.48
CA LYS A 41 13.35 2.28 -0.88
C LYS A 41 11.82 2.41 -0.94
N GLU A 42 11.35 3.11 -1.95
CA GLU A 42 9.94 3.36 -2.21
C GLU A 42 9.16 2.04 -2.41
N PRO A 43 8.09 1.78 -1.63
CA PRO A 43 7.42 0.47 -1.62
C PRO A 43 6.57 0.20 -2.85
N TYR A 44 5.93 1.21 -3.46
CA TYR A 44 4.98 0.99 -4.56
C TYR A 44 5.68 0.50 -5.84
N VAL A 45 6.91 0.93 -6.08
CA VAL A 45 7.76 0.41 -7.17
C VAL A 45 8.08 -1.07 -6.92
N LEU A 46 8.41 -1.46 -5.68
CA LEU A 46 8.67 -2.85 -5.32
C LEU A 46 7.40 -3.71 -5.39
N LEU A 47 6.26 -3.19 -4.92
CA LEU A 47 4.96 -3.86 -5.03
C LEU A 47 4.60 -4.13 -6.49
N THR A 48 4.86 -3.18 -7.40
CA THR A 48 4.67 -3.37 -8.84
C THR A 48 5.49 -4.57 -9.35
N LEU A 49 6.78 -4.61 -9.02
CA LEU A 49 7.66 -5.70 -9.44
C LEU A 49 7.22 -7.05 -8.84
N MET A 50 6.82 -7.07 -7.57
CA MET A 50 6.32 -8.28 -6.93
C MET A 50 5.00 -8.74 -7.57
N ALA A 51 4.06 -7.83 -7.83
CA ALA A 51 2.76 -8.12 -8.45
C ALA A 51 2.92 -8.75 -9.84
N GLN A 52 3.85 -8.24 -10.65
CA GLN A 52 4.16 -8.77 -11.98
C GLN A 52 4.90 -10.11 -11.96
N ASN A 53 5.44 -10.51 -10.81
CA ASN A 53 6.28 -11.70 -10.68
C ASN A 53 5.69 -12.76 -9.73
N THR A 54 4.45 -12.57 -9.30
CA THR A 54 3.64 -13.53 -8.52
C THR A 54 2.25 -13.64 -9.13
N GLU A 55 1.56 -14.76 -8.88
CA GLU A 55 0.28 -15.07 -9.50
C GLU A 55 -0.89 -15.10 -8.51
N ARG A 56 -0.64 -15.48 -7.26
CA ARG A 56 -1.68 -15.75 -6.26
C ARG A 56 -1.50 -14.96 -4.98
N MET A 57 -0.27 -14.60 -4.64
CA MET A 57 0.06 -13.91 -3.40
C MET A 57 -0.62 -12.54 -3.35
N ARG A 58 -1.32 -12.26 -2.26
CA ARG A 58 -1.78 -10.92 -1.95
C ARG A 58 -0.61 -10.06 -1.48
N LEU A 59 -0.61 -8.81 -1.88
CA LEU A 59 0.49 -7.88 -1.66
C LEU A 59 -0.02 -6.59 -1.04
N GLY A 60 0.81 -5.94 -0.22
CA GLY A 60 0.39 -4.69 0.38
C GLY A 60 1.50 -3.96 1.14
N THR A 61 1.12 -2.84 1.70
CA THR A 61 1.98 -2.02 2.55
C THR A 61 1.83 -2.45 4.02
N CYS A 62 2.95 -2.45 4.77
CA CYS A 62 2.93 -2.76 6.19
C CYS A 62 3.88 -1.84 6.98
N VAL A 63 3.49 -0.61 7.16
CA VAL A 63 2.27 0.10 6.78
C VAL A 63 2.63 1.39 6.08
N THR A 64 1.81 1.86 5.12
CA THR A 64 1.89 3.23 4.62
C THR A 64 1.25 4.22 5.62
N ASN A 65 1.27 5.51 5.32
CA ASN A 65 0.70 6.52 6.20
C ASN A 65 0.24 7.77 5.42
N PRO A 66 -0.76 8.51 5.94
CA PRO A 66 -1.32 9.67 5.25
C PRO A 66 -0.47 10.93 5.35
N ALA A 67 0.66 10.89 6.08
CA ALA A 67 1.47 12.08 6.32
C ALA A 67 2.61 12.26 5.33
N THR A 68 3.09 11.19 4.73
CA THR A 68 4.20 11.23 3.77
C THR A 68 3.72 11.08 2.33
N ARG A 69 2.48 10.63 2.18
CA ARG A 69 1.80 10.49 0.89
C ARG A 69 0.35 10.90 1.06
N GLU A 70 -0.08 11.85 0.28
CA GLU A 70 -1.45 12.34 0.27
C GLU A 70 -2.41 11.18 -0.06
N PRO A 71 -3.57 11.04 0.64
CA PRO A 71 -4.49 9.90 0.47
C PRO A 71 -4.97 9.64 -0.95
N SER A 72 -5.22 10.67 -1.75
CA SER A 72 -5.63 10.49 -3.15
C SER A 72 -4.52 9.89 -4.02
N VAL A 73 -3.26 10.24 -3.74
CA VAL A 73 -2.09 9.65 -4.41
C VAL A 73 -1.92 8.18 -4.01
N THR A 74 -2.16 7.85 -2.73
CA THR A 74 -2.15 6.47 -2.24
C THR A 74 -3.27 5.66 -2.90
N ALA A 75 -4.49 6.21 -2.98
CA ALA A 75 -5.63 5.57 -3.64
C ALA A 75 -5.34 5.29 -5.12
N SER A 76 -4.82 6.29 -5.84
CA SER A 76 -4.44 6.15 -7.24
C SER A 76 -3.41 5.04 -7.47
N ALA A 77 -2.33 5.01 -6.66
CA ALA A 77 -1.30 3.99 -6.77
C ALA A 77 -1.84 2.59 -6.48
N LEU A 78 -2.65 2.44 -5.44
CA LEU A 78 -3.24 1.15 -5.07
C LEU A 78 -4.25 0.65 -6.10
N ALA A 79 -5.08 1.53 -6.67
CA ALA A 79 -6.02 1.14 -7.72
C ALA A 79 -5.30 0.59 -8.96
N VAL A 80 -4.23 1.26 -9.40
CA VAL A 80 -3.40 0.77 -10.52
C VAL A 80 -2.73 -0.57 -10.19
N LEU A 81 -2.21 -0.70 -8.98
CA LEU A 81 -1.57 -1.94 -8.53
C LEU A 81 -2.57 -3.09 -8.40
N ASP A 82 -3.78 -2.79 -7.96
CA ASP A 82 -4.85 -3.80 -7.83
C ASP A 82 -5.30 -4.30 -9.21
N GLU A 83 -5.49 -3.40 -10.17
CA GLU A 83 -5.73 -3.75 -11.59
C GLU A 83 -4.58 -4.60 -12.15
N LEU A 84 -3.34 -4.15 -11.99
CA LEU A 84 -2.14 -4.84 -12.48
C LEU A 84 -1.99 -6.25 -11.87
N SER A 85 -2.35 -6.42 -10.63
CA SER A 85 -2.23 -7.68 -9.91
C SER A 85 -3.45 -8.60 -10.07
N GLY A 86 -4.55 -8.12 -10.66
CA GLY A 86 -5.80 -8.87 -10.77
C GLY A 86 -6.55 -8.99 -9.43
N GLY A 87 -6.61 -7.90 -8.65
CA GLY A 87 -7.38 -7.83 -7.41
C GLY A 87 -6.65 -8.37 -6.17
N ARG A 88 -5.30 -8.34 -6.16
CA ARG A 88 -4.50 -8.92 -5.08
C ARG A 88 -3.86 -7.90 -4.14
N MET A 89 -4.30 -6.64 -4.16
CA MET A 89 -3.74 -5.61 -3.28
C MET A 89 -4.51 -5.47 -1.97
N ASP A 90 -3.75 -5.24 -0.89
CA ASP A 90 -4.25 -4.90 0.43
C ASP A 90 -3.63 -3.59 0.92
N LEU A 91 -4.41 -2.78 1.64
CA LEU A 91 -3.92 -1.55 2.25
C LEU A 91 -3.59 -1.79 3.73
N GLY A 92 -2.31 -1.87 4.06
CA GLY A 92 -1.88 -1.70 5.45
C GLY A 92 -1.52 -0.24 5.70
N ILE A 93 -2.25 0.44 6.57
CA ILE A 93 -2.06 1.87 6.84
C ILE A 93 -1.95 2.15 8.34
N GLY A 94 -1.13 3.11 8.71
CA GLY A 94 -0.91 3.53 10.07
C GLY A 94 -0.62 5.02 10.18
N ARG A 95 -0.30 5.48 11.39
CA ARG A 95 -0.09 6.90 11.69
C ARG A 95 1.24 7.48 11.19
N GLY A 96 2.12 6.65 10.63
CA GLY A 96 3.41 7.09 10.11
C GLY A 96 4.48 7.30 11.18
N ASP A 97 4.53 6.44 12.19
CA ASP A 97 5.44 6.59 13.32
C ASP A 97 6.92 6.67 12.88
N SER A 98 7.45 5.62 12.26
CA SER A 98 8.86 5.59 11.81
C SER A 98 9.13 6.62 10.71
N ALA A 99 8.24 6.73 9.72
CA ALA A 99 8.39 7.62 8.57
C ALA A 99 8.40 9.11 8.97
N ARG A 100 7.68 9.47 10.03
CA ARG A 100 7.63 10.85 10.54
C ARG A 100 8.71 11.14 11.58
N ARG A 101 9.00 10.17 12.44
CA ARG A 101 10.01 10.33 13.48
C ARG A 101 11.39 10.63 12.90
N VAL A 102 11.77 10.00 11.80
CA VAL A 102 13.03 10.29 11.09
C VAL A 102 13.10 11.73 10.56
N LEU A 103 11.95 12.38 10.35
CA LEU A 103 11.84 13.79 9.98
C LEU A 103 11.70 14.74 11.20
N GLY A 104 11.83 14.22 12.42
CA GLY A 104 11.61 14.99 13.64
C GLY A 104 10.15 15.41 13.87
N LYS A 105 9.19 14.70 13.27
CA LYS A 105 7.75 15.03 13.36
C LYS A 105 6.99 13.96 14.13
N PRO A 106 5.92 14.33 14.87
CA PRO A 106 5.06 13.36 15.53
C PRO A 106 4.24 12.55 14.49
N PRO A 107 3.75 11.36 14.84
CA PRO A 107 2.76 10.63 14.04
C PRO A 107 1.50 11.48 13.82
N THR A 108 0.73 11.17 12.77
CA THR A 108 -0.58 11.82 12.56
C THR A 108 -1.57 11.47 13.66
N THR A 109 -2.64 12.24 13.77
CA THR A 109 -3.73 11.95 14.71
C THR A 109 -4.53 10.72 14.28
N MET A 110 -5.31 10.14 15.19
CA MET A 110 -6.23 9.06 14.84
C MET A 110 -7.33 9.56 13.89
N ALA A 111 -7.82 10.79 14.08
CA ALA A 111 -8.81 11.40 13.20
C ALA A 111 -8.28 11.53 11.75
N THR A 112 -7.04 12.02 11.58
CA THR A 112 -6.40 12.09 10.25
C THR A 112 -6.23 10.69 9.61
N LEU A 113 -5.90 9.69 10.42
CA LEU A 113 -5.79 8.31 9.91
C LEU A 113 -7.15 7.77 9.46
N GLU A 114 -8.19 7.98 10.26
CA GLU A 114 -9.57 7.55 9.94
C GLU A 114 -10.07 8.22 8.65
N GLU A 115 -9.92 9.53 8.55
CA GLU A 115 -10.29 10.31 7.35
C GLU A 115 -9.55 9.79 6.11
N ALA A 116 -8.26 9.53 6.21
CA ALA A 116 -7.47 9.00 5.11
C ALA A 116 -7.94 7.60 4.67
N ILE A 117 -8.26 6.71 5.62
CA ILE A 117 -8.79 5.37 5.30
C ILE A 117 -10.11 5.48 4.53
N VAL A 118 -11.02 6.32 5.01
CA VAL A 118 -12.33 6.54 4.36
C VAL A 118 -12.14 7.10 2.95
N ALA A 119 -11.25 8.09 2.79
CA ALA A 119 -10.95 8.68 1.50
C ALA A 119 -10.33 7.66 0.53
N ILE A 120 -9.27 6.96 0.93
CA ILE A 120 -8.59 5.97 0.08
C ILE A 120 -9.57 4.88 -0.37
N LYS A 121 -10.32 4.28 0.56
CA LYS A 121 -11.31 3.24 0.20
C LYS A 121 -12.35 3.76 -0.78
N GLY A 122 -12.93 4.91 -0.48
CA GLY A 122 -13.96 5.48 -1.33
C GLY A 122 -13.46 5.78 -2.75
N LEU A 123 -12.26 6.33 -2.87
CA LEU A 123 -11.65 6.63 -4.18
C LEU A 123 -11.35 5.37 -5.00
N VAL A 124 -10.78 4.33 -4.37
CA VAL A 124 -10.52 3.05 -5.06
C VAL A 124 -11.82 2.38 -5.51
N GLU A 125 -12.88 2.48 -4.71
CA GLU A 125 -14.22 1.97 -5.03
C GLU A 125 -15.00 2.85 -6.03
N GLY A 126 -14.38 3.90 -6.60
CA GLY A 126 -14.99 4.81 -7.59
C GLY A 126 -16.03 5.77 -7.02
N ARG A 127 -16.05 5.92 -5.69
CA ARG A 127 -16.97 6.86 -5.04
C ARG A 127 -16.41 8.27 -5.03
N THR A 128 -17.28 9.26 -5.08
CA THR A 128 -16.93 10.63 -4.71
C THR A 128 -16.87 10.72 -3.19
N VAL A 129 -15.75 11.24 -2.67
CA VAL A 129 -15.51 11.38 -1.23
C VAL A 129 -15.19 12.83 -0.88
N PRO A 130 -15.79 13.39 0.19
CA PRO A 130 -15.37 14.66 0.72
C PRO A 130 -14.00 14.49 1.43
N TYR A 131 -13.06 15.35 1.08
CA TYR A 131 -11.73 15.36 1.70
C TYR A 131 -11.16 16.78 1.72
N GLU A 132 -10.78 17.28 2.89
CA GLU A 132 -10.25 18.65 3.10
C GLU A 132 -11.08 19.76 2.42
N GLY A 133 -12.41 19.66 2.48
CA GLY A 133 -13.33 20.65 1.93
C GLY A 133 -13.53 20.61 0.42
N THR A 134 -13.04 19.56 -0.25
CA THR A 134 -13.21 19.32 -1.69
C THR A 134 -13.77 17.93 -1.93
N ASP A 135 -14.64 17.79 -2.91
CA ASP A 135 -15.12 16.48 -3.36
C ASP A 135 -14.12 15.86 -4.35
N LEU A 136 -13.53 14.73 -3.96
CA LEU A 136 -12.57 13.99 -4.78
C LEU A 136 -13.23 12.77 -5.42
N ASN A 137 -12.80 12.47 -6.65
CA ASN A 137 -13.19 11.26 -7.37
C ASN A 137 -12.03 10.81 -8.27
N LEU A 138 -11.88 9.50 -8.43
CA LEU A 138 -11.01 8.89 -9.43
C LEU A 138 -11.91 8.23 -10.49
N PRO A 139 -12.22 8.91 -11.60
CA PRO A 139 -13.27 8.48 -12.54
C PRO A 139 -12.95 7.19 -13.31
N TRP A 140 -11.73 6.70 -13.21
CA TRP A 140 -11.22 5.49 -13.83
C TRP A 140 -11.16 4.28 -12.88
N THR A 141 -11.56 4.44 -11.61
CA THR A 141 -11.65 3.37 -10.60
C THR A 141 -13.09 2.86 -10.45
N GLY A 142 -13.35 2.00 -9.46
CA GLY A 142 -14.69 1.52 -9.11
C GLY A 142 -14.97 0.08 -9.48
N GLN A 143 -13.95 -0.64 -9.95
CA GLN A 143 -14.08 -2.06 -10.26
C GLN A 143 -13.61 -2.97 -9.10
N TRP A 144 -13.01 -2.40 -8.07
CA TRP A 144 -12.30 -3.12 -7.03
C TRP A 144 -12.78 -2.75 -5.63
N THR A 145 -12.73 -3.71 -4.72
CA THR A 145 -12.91 -3.49 -3.28
C THR A 145 -11.55 -3.68 -2.61
N LEU A 146 -11.05 -2.63 -1.96
CA LEU A 146 -9.75 -2.65 -1.31
C LEU A 146 -9.87 -3.16 0.14
N PRO A 147 -9.30 -4.30 0.52
CA PRO A 147 -9.14 -4.71 1.91
C PRO A 147 -8.17 -3.79 2.67
N VAL A 148 -8.53 -3.46 3.92
CA VAL A 148 -7.75 -2.59 4.82
C VAL A 148 -7.54 -3.29 6.15
#